data_8e5eeb55003ab0a0a542608b6728cada
#
_entry.id   8e5eeb55003ab0a0a542608b6728cada
#
_cell.length_a   1.000
_cell.length_b   1.000
_cell.length_c   1.000
_cell.angle_alpha   90.00
_cell.angle_beta   90.00
_cell.angle_gamma   90.00
#
_symmetry.space_group_name_H-M   'P 1'
#
loop_
_entity.id
_entity.type
_entity.pdbx_description
1 polymer ?
#
loop_
_entity_poly.entity_id
_entity_poly.type
_entity_poly.pdbx_seq_one_letter_code
_entity_poly.pdbx_strand_id
1 'polypeptide(L)'
;FINKISEMKYYFDEKNLGNILYSDNELFNIPYSIEIFNDKDQKKIHTKLDINLLRLQIENQYSYKNEAKLGSAKLSFNNFKSTINYKKSKNLFEFDYFDKKDDQKFLYNGELFFKPFYSNLKGNTDELNIFYLLNSNSIIPQLLKTEILNNKNISFNLNLNAKKILNYSNFVNILLSSKIQEGLIDIDGTEFYWKNNANFKLFDSLIYIKDGELILDTN
;
A
#
# COMPACT_ATOMS: atom_id res chain seq x y z
N PHE A 1 -10.74 -15.90 -3.71
CA PHE A 1 -9.59 -15.91 -2.76
C PHE A 1 -9.87 -16.98 -1.71
N ILE A 2 -8.88 -17.82 -1.41
CA ILE A 2 -8.93 -18.82 -0.34
C ILE A 2 -8.03 -18.30 0.78
N ASN A 3 -8.62 -18.11 1.96
CA ASN A 3 -7.90 -17.80 3.18
C ASN A 3 -7.81 -19.06 4.03
N LYS A 4 -6.60 -19.46 4.39
CA LYS A 4 -6.39 -20.57 5.34
C LYS A 4 -6.32 -19.99 6.73
N ILE A 5 -7.01 -20.57 7.68
CA ILE A 5 -6.97 -20.22 9.10
C ILE A 5 -6.26 -21.35 9.83
N SER A 6 -5.13 -21.06 10.45
CA SER A 6 -4.36 -22.04 11.22
C SER A 6 -4.72 -22.04 12.70
N GLU A 7 -5.07 -20.88 13.24
CA GLU A 7 -5.52 -20.72 14.62
C GLU A 7 -6.61 -19.65 14.71
N MET A 8 -7.58 -19.86 15.59
CA MET A 8 -8.58 -18.85 15.94
C MET A 8 -8.90 -18.93 17.43
N LYS A 9 -8.84 -17.79 18.11
CA LYS A 9 -9.19 -17.64 19.53
C LYS A 9 -10.20 -16.52 19.70
N TYR A 10 -11.21 -16.77 20.53
CA TYR A 10 -12.16 -15.74 20.95
C TYR A 10 -12.24 -15.76 22.46
N TYR A 11 -11.91 -14.65 23.09
CA TYR A 11 -11.85 -14.54 24.54
C TYR A 11 -12.24 -13.14 25.04
N PHE A 12 -12.60 -13.07 26.31
CA PHE A 12 -12.85 -11.79 26.97
C PHE A 12 -11.55 -11.28 27.60
N ASP A 13 -11.18 -10.04 27.31
CA ASP A 13 -10.05 -9.34 27.91
C ASP A 13 -10.55 -8.48 29.08
N GLU A 14 -10.19 -8.90 30.29
CA GLU A 14 -10.59 -8.20 31.52
C GLU A 14 -9.97 -6.80 31.62
N LYS A 15 -8.79 -6.60 31.05
CA LYS A 15 -8.09 -5.30 31.10
C LYS A 15 -8.79 -4.24 30.26
N ASN A 16 -9.24 -4.62 29.10
CA ASN A 16 -9.90 -3.74 28.15
C ASN A 16 -11.44 -3.85 28.20
N LEU A 17 -11.97 -4.69 29.10
CA LEU A 17 -13.40 -4.96 29.28
C LEU A 17 -14.14 -5.26 27.97
N GLY A 18 -13.54 -6.06 27.12
CA GLY A 18 -14.09 -6.35 25.80
C GLY A 18 -13.69 -7.70 25.24
N ASN A 19 -14.37 -8.10 24.18
CA ASN A 19 -14.07 -9.35 23.50
C ASN A 19 -12.98 -9.14 22.43
N ILE A 20 -12.02 -10.06 22.41
CA ILE A 20 -10.96 -10.12 21.40
C ILE A 20 -11.16 -11.36 20.53
N LEU A 21 -11.11 -11.16 19.23
CA LEU A 21 -10.94 -12.21 18.24
C LEU A 21 -9.52 -12.13 17.72
N TYR A 22 -8.76 -13.19 17.88
CA TYR A 22 -7.42 -13.37 17.32
C TYR A 22 -7.45 -14.51 16.31
N SER A 23 -6.76 -14.36 15.18
CA SER A 23 -6.51 -15.48 14.29
C SER A 23 -5.20 -15.36 13.52
N ASP A 24 -4.55 -16.52 13.29
CA ASP A 24 -3.44 -16.70 12.37
C ASP A 24 -3.95 -17.25 11.05
N ASN A 25 -3.54 -16.62 9.98
CA ASN A 25 -4.09 -16.85 8.66
C ASN A 25 -3.00 -16.88 7.60
N GLU A 26 -3.36 -17.40 6.43
CA GLU A 26 -2.52 -17.36 5.24
C GLU A 26 -3.38 -17.02 4.01
N LEU A 27 -2.95 -16.02 3.26
CA LEU A 27 -3.58 -15.60 2.01
C LEU A 27 -2.49 -15.43 0.94
N PHE A 28 -2.62 -16.11 -0.19
CA PHE A 28 -1.60 -16.12 -1.27
C PHE A 28 -0.19 -16.50 -0.78
N ASN A 29 -0.09 -17.52 0.08
CA ASN A 29 1.14 -17.95 0.73
C ASN A 29 1.81 -16.87 1.62
N ILE A 30 1.08 -15.81 1.96
CA ILE A 30 1.52 -14.79 2.89
C ILE A 30 0.88 -15.04 4.25
N PRO A 31 1.65 -15.44 5.26
CA PRO A 31 1.14 -15.58 6.62
C PRO A 31 0.89 -14.20 7.24
N TYR A 32 -0.22 -14.07 7.95
CA TYR A 32 -0.56 -12.88 8.72
C TYR A 32 -1.37 -13.23 9.96
N SER A 33 -1.25 -12.41 10.99
CA SER A 33 -2.12 -12.46 12.16
C SER A 33 -3.05 -11.25 12.22
N ILE A 34 -4.26 -11.47 12.71
CA ILE A 34 -5.24 -10.41 12.91
C ILE A 34 -5.81 -10.49 14.32
N GLU A 35 -5.89 -9.34 14.98
CA GLU A 35 -6.57 -9.15 16.24
C GLU A 35 -7.66 -8.11 16.09
N ILE A 36 -8.87 -8.42 16.54
CA ILE A 36 -10.03 -7.54 16.48
C ILE A 36 -10.58 -7.36 17.88
N PHE A 37 -10.61 -6.13 18.34
CA PHE A 37 -11.20 -5.73 19.62
C PHE A 37 -12.44 -4.85 19.39
N ASN A 38 -13.56 -5.21 20.00
CA ASN A 38 -14.81 -4.43 19.93
C ASN A 38 -14.99 -3.63 21.22
N ASP A 39 -14.69 -2.34 21.15
CA ASP A 39 -14.97 -1.37 22.20
C ASP A 39 -16.44 -0.94 22.10
N LYS A 40 -17.28 -1.53 22.93
CA LYS A 40 -18.73 -1.26 22.97
C LYS A 40 -19.04 0.12 23.52
N ASP A 41 -18.25 0.61 24.47
CA ASP A 41 -18.48 1.90 25.13
C ASP A 41 -18.23 3.05 24.17
N GLN A 42 -17.14 3.01 23.43
CA GLN A 42 -16.83 4.01 22.41
C GLN A 42 -17.51 3.75 21.06
N LYS A 43 -18.18 2.60 20.89
CA LYS A 43 -18.75 2.13 19.61
C LYS A 43 -17.71 2.13 18.49
N LYS A 44 -16.53 1.62 18.79
CA LYS A 44 -15.41 1.49 17.89
C LYS A 44 -14.95 0.05 17.76
N ILE A 45 -14.42 -0.29 16.61
CA ILE A 45 -13.69 -1.54 16.39
C ILE A 45 -12.24 -1.18 16.14
N HIS A 46 -11.37 -1.83 16.89
CA HIS A 46 -9.93 -1.80 16.70
C HIS A 46 -9.49 -3.08 16.03
N THR A 47 -8.63 -2.97 15.05
CA THR A 47 -8.06 -4.10 14.34
C THR A 47 -6.56 -3.91 14.25
N LYS A 48 -5.81 -4.95 14.60
CA LYS A 48 -4.38 -5.02 14.41
C LYS A 48 -4.08 -6.14 13.43
N LEU A 49 -3.35 -5.83 12.36
CA LEU A 49 -2.90 -6.78 11.35
C LEU A 49 -1.38 -6.76 11.33
N ASP A 50 -0.76 -7.92 11.48
CA ASP A 50 0.68 -8.11 11.40
C ASP A 50 1.02 -9.04 10.23
N ILE A 51 1.82 -8.57 9.27
CA ILE A 51 2.32 -9.33 8.12
C ILE A 51 3.84 -9.36 8.20
N ASN A 52 4.38 -10.32 8.95
CA ASN A 52 5.80 -10.39 9.28
C ASN A 52 6.69 -10.53 8.04
N LEU A 53 6.26 -11.28 7.03
CA LEU A 53 6.98 -11.44 5.77
C LEU A 53 7.24 -10.11 5.07
N LEU A 54 6.27 -9.19 5.13
CA LEU A 54 6.38 -7.85 4.56
C LEU A 54 6.91 -6.82 5.56
N ARG A 55 7.17 -7.20 6.82
CA ARG A 55 7.49 -6.28 7.92
C ARG A 55 6.46 -5.14 8.04
N LEU A 56 5.20 -5.47 7.77
CA LEU A 56 4.08 -4.54 7.75
C LEU A 56 3.16 -4.81 8.92
N GLN A 57 2.88 -3.76 9.69
CA GLN A 57 1.87 -3.74 10.73
C GLN A 57 0.85 -2.66 10.42
N ILE A 58 -0.42 -2.97 10.58
CA ILE A 58 -1.54 -2.04 10.40
C ILE A 58 -2.39 -2.05 11.67
N GLU A 59 -2.44 -0.91 12.35
CA GLU A 59 -3.36 -0.67 13.46
C GLU A 59 -4.50 0.20 12.97
N ASN A 60 -5.70 -0.32 12.98
CA ASN A 60 -6.87 0.34 12.46
C ASN A 60 -7.93 0.53 13.53
N GLN A 61 -8.60 1.69 13.50
CA GLN A 61 -9.82 1.89 14.27
C GLN A 61 -10.90 2.55 13.42
N TYR A 62 -12.13 2.11 13.57
CA TYR A 62 -13.28 2.76 12.95
C TYR A 62 -14.49 2.79 13.86
N SER A 63 -15.33 3.83 13.69
CA SER A 63 -16.62 3.94 14.34
C SER A 63 -17.70 3.26 13.51
N TYR A 64 -18.60 2.51 14.16
CA TYR A 64 -19.74 1.86 13.49
C TYR A 64 -21.08 2.56 13.76
N LYS A 65 -21.03 3.84 14.20
CA LYS A 65 -22.25 4.63 14.46
C LYS A 65 -23.02 5.00 13.20
N ASN A 66 -22.35 5.05 12.05
CA ASN A 66 -22.91 5.52 10.78
C ASN A 66 -22.82 4.43 9.71
N GLU A 67 -23.64 4.51 8.66
CA GLU A 67 -23.57 3.61 7.49
C GLU A 67 -22.20 3.67 6.78
N ALA A 68 -21.65 4.86 6.62
CA ALA A 68 -20.29 5.03 6.15
C ALA A 68 -19.32 4.91 7.33
N LYS A 69 -18.46 3.89 7.29
CA LYS A 69 -17.43 3.68 8.30
C LYS A 69 -16.27 4.64 8.07
N LEU A 70 -16.19 5.67 8.91
CA LEU A 70 -15.04 6.56 8.96
C LEU A 70 -14.02 6.00 9.94
N GLY A 71 -12.77 5.96 9.54
CA GLY A 71 -11.72 5.41 10.38
C GLY A 71 -10.35 6.01 10.10
N SER A 72 -9.39 5.56 10.89
CA SER A 72 -7.98 5.83 10.70
C SER A 72 -7.17 4.55 10.82
N ALA A 73 -6.12 4.44 10.04
CA ALA A 73 -5.19 3.34 10.11
C ALA A 73 -3.76 3.86 10.23
N LYS A 74 -3.02 3.33 11.20
CA LYS A 74 -1.58 3.53 11.35
C LYS A 74 -0.87 2.39 10.64
N LEU A 75 -0.02 2.72 9.70
CA LEU A 75 0.81 1.77 8.99
C LEU A 75 2.25 1.89 9.50
N SER A 76 2.84 0.76 9.83
CA SER A 76 4.25 0.66 10.19
C SER A 76 4.90 -0.33 9.23
N PHE A 77 5.90 0.11 8.48
CA PHE A 77 6.63 -0.69 7.53
C PHE A 77 8.13 -0.41 7.67
N ASN A 78 8.90 -1.38 8.16
CA ASN A 78 10.27 -1.15 8.59
C ASN A 78 10.36 0.05 9.57
N ASN A 79 11.10 1.10 9.19
CA ASN A 79 11.24 2.34 9.97
C ASN A 79 10.24 3.44 9.56
N PHE A 80 9.39 3.16 8.57
CA PHE A 80 8.38 4.10 8.10
C PHE A 80 7.11 3.92 8.91
N LYS A 81 6.55 5.03 9.40
CA LYS A 81 5.26 5.07 10.09
C LYS A 81 4.40 6.15 9.44
N SER A 82 3.16 5.81 9.16
CA SER A 82 2.19 6.75 8.62
C SER A 82 0.81 6.54 9.20
N THR A 83 -0.03 7.56 9.10
CA THR A 83 -1.45 7.47 9.46
C THR A 83 -2.26 7.91 8.25
N ILE A 84 -3.21 7.09 7.87
CA ILE A 84 -4.19 7.41 6.83
C ILE A 84 -5.56 7.57 7.47
N ASN A 85 -6.34 8.52 6.97
CA ASN A 85 -7.77 8.62 7.25
C ASN A 85 -8.53 8.03 6.08
N TYR A 86 -9.62 7.35 6.37
CA TYR A 86 -10.37 6.67 5.33
C TYR A 86 -11.87 6.69 5.57
N LYS A 87 -12.59 6.48 4.47
CA LYS A 87 -14.02 6.20 4.43
C LYS A 87 -14.24 4.87 3.74
N LYS A 88 -14.94 3.96 4.39
CA LYS A 88 -15.31 2.65 3.84
C LYS A 88 -16.82 2.60 3.61
N SER A 89 -17.22 2.34 2.39
CA SER A 89 -18.57 1.94 2.00
C SER A 89 -18.61 0.45 1.67
N LYS A 90 -19.71 -0.05 1.11
CA LYS A 90 -19.91 -1.50 0.88
C LYS A 90 -18.78 -2.15 0.05
N ASN A 91 -18.38 -1.53 -1.06
CA ASN A 91 -17.39 -2.08 -1.98
C ASN A 91 -16.21 -1.14 -2.26
N LEU A 92 -16.18 0.02 -1.62
CA LEU A 92 -15.21 1.07 -1.87
C LEU A 92 -14.57 1.51 -0.56
N PHE A 93 -13.26 1.63 -0.59
CA PHE A 93 -12.43 2.21 0.45
C PHE A 93 -11.69 3.41 -0.16
N GLU A 94 -11.99 4.60 0.35
CA GLU A 94 -11.37 5.86 -0.07
C GLU A 94 -10.44 6.31 1.05
N PHE A 95 -9.25 6.77 0.72
CA PHE A 95 -8.32 7.24 1.74
C PHE A 95 -7.52 8.46 1.29
N ASP A 96 -7.14 9.26 2.28
CA ASP A 96 -6.25 10.40 2.14
C ASP A 96 -5.11 10.27 3.14
N TYR A 97 -3.91 10.57 2.67
CA TYR A 97 -2.72 10.68 3.47
C TYR A 97 -2.03 12.00 3.17
N PHE A 98 -1.77 12.73 4.23
CA PHE A 98 -0.96 13.95 4.17
C PHE A 98 0.09 13.89 5.26
N ASP A 99 1.34 14.10 4.89
CA ASP A 99 2.44 14.29 5.82
C ASP A 99 3.33 15.45 5.37
N LYS A 100 3.89 16.14 6.35
CA LYS A 100 4.92 17.16 6.15
C LYS A 100 6.09 16.82 7.06
N LYS A 101 7.13 16.26 6.49
CA LYS A 101 8.36 15.93 7.20
C LYS A 101 9.52 16.69 6.60
N ASP A 102 10.30 17.39 7.44
CA ASP A 102 11.51 18.10 7.04
C ASP A 102 11.31 19.03 5.83
N ASP A 103 10.23 19.84 5.83
CA ASP A 103 9.77 20.70 4.73
C ASP A 103 9.33 19.99 3.44
N GLN A 104 9.43 18.68 3.36
CA GLN A 104 8.87 17.89 2.26
C GLN A 104 7.39 17.62 2.50
N LYS A 105 6.60 17.75 1.44
CA LYS A 105 5.17 17.47 1.45
C LYS A 105 4.90 16.17 0.73
N PHE A 106 4.15 15.29 1.41
CA PHE A 106 3.63 14.05 0.84
C PHE A 106 2.12 14.10 0.91
N LEU A 107 1.48 14.02 -0.23
CA LEU A 107 0.04 13.93 -0.35
C LEU A 107 -0.31 12.73 -1.22
N TYR A 108 -0.99 11.77 -0.64
CA TYR A 108 -1.49 10.61 -1.36
C TYR A 108 -2.98 10.47 -1.11
N ASN A 109 -3.71 10.15 -2.15
CA ASN A 109 -5.09 9.73 -2.04
C ASN A 109 -5.31 8.49 -2.90
N GLY A 110 -6.34 7.74 -2.58
CA GLY A 110 -6.62 6.55 -3.34
C GLY A 110 -8.00 5.98 -3.07
N GLU A 111 -8.36 5.14 -4.00
CA GLU A 111 -9.57 4.35 -3.99
C GLU A 111 -9.21 2.88 -4.13
N LEU A 112 -9.88 2.04 -3.37
CA LEU A 112 -9.76 0.60 -3.43
C LEU A 112 -11.15 -0.01 -3.57
N PHE A 113 -11.39 -0.67 -4.68
CA PHE A 113 -12.61 -1.43 -4.93
C PHE A 113 -12.38 -2.90 -4.59
N PHE A 114 -13.33 -3.52 -3.90
CA PHE A 114 -13.20 -4.91 -3.46
C PHE A 114 -13.79 -5.93 -4.43
N LYS A 115 -14.66 -5.49 -5.36
CA LYS A 115 -15.33 -6.37 -6.33
C LYS A 115 -15.64 -5.65 -7.64
N PRO A 116 -14.82 -5.82 -8.71
CA PRO A 116 -13.52 -6.50 -8.74
C PRO A 116 -12.47 -5.80 -7.89
N PHE A 117 -11.38 -6.46 -7.54
CA PHE A 117 -10.32 -5.83 -6.77
C PHE A 117 -9.50 -4.93 -7.68
N TYR A 118 -9.63 -3.64 -7.47
CA TYR A 118 -8.98 -2.59 -8.24
C TYR A 118 -8.58 -1.45 -7.33
N SER A 119 -7.39 -0.93 -7.51
CA SER A 119 -6.91 0.23 -6.77
C SER A 119 -6.42 1.32 -7.71
N ASN A 120 -6.71 2.55 -7.36
CA ASN A 120 -6.23 3.73 -8.06
C ASN A 120 -5.61 4.67 -7.02
N LEU A 121 -4.29 4.82 -7.10
CA LEU A 121 -3.48 5.63 -6.19
C LEU A 121 -2.94 6.84 -6.93
N LYS A 122 -3.05 8.02 -6.31
CA LYS A 122 -2.45 9.27 -6.80
C LYS A 122 -1.62 9.88 -5.69
N GLY A 123 -0.46 10.40 -6.04
CA GLY A 123 0.42 11.03 -5.06
C GLY A 123 1.17 12.21 -5.61
N ASN A 124 1.49 13.15 -4.71
CA ASN A 124 2.36 14.28 -4.99
C ASN A 124 3.42 14.35 -3.89
N THR A 125 4.66 14.46 -4.27
CA THR A 125 5.79 14.57 -3.34
C THR A 125 6.80 15.60 -3.86
N ASP A 126 7.56 16.19 -2.97
CA ASP A 126 8.67 17.06 -3.39
C ASP A 126 9.86 16.24 -3.90
N GLU A 127 10.12 15.06 -3.28
CA GLU A 127 11.20 14.18 -3.68
C GLU A 127 10.72 12.72 -3.80
N LEU A 128 11.13 12.06 -4.87
CA LEU A 128 10.89 10.63 -5.08
C LEU A 128 12.16 9.85 -4.74
N ASN A 129 12.07 8.96 -3.78
CA ASN A 129 13.16 8.04 -3.46
C ASN A 129 12.98 6.71 -4.20
N ILE A 130 13.59 6.60 -5.38
CA ILE A 130 13.50 5.40 -6.23
C ILE A 130 14.12 4.18 -5.53
N PHE A 131 15.17 4.37 -4.72
CA PHE A 131 15.78 3.25 -3.99
C PHE A 131 14.82 2.62 -3.00
N TYR A 132 13.95 3.40 -2.35
CA TYR A 132 12.91 2.82 -1.50
C TYR A 132 11.86 2.03 -2.27
N LEU A 133 11.62 2.37 -3.52
CA LEU A 133 10.65 1.65 -4.36
C LEU A 133 11.25 0.35 -4.91
N LEU A 134 12.52 0.36 -5.30
CA LEU A 134 13.16 -0.72 -6.07
C LEU A 134 14.17 -1.55 -5.25
N ASN A 135 14.50 -1.16 -4.03
CA ASN A 135 15.39 -1.94 -3.17
C ASN A 135 14.76 -3.32 -2.88
N SER A 136 15.55 -4.38 -2.92
CA SER A 136 15.11 -5.77 -2.67
C SER A 136 14.33 -5.98 -1.38
N ASN A 137 14.53 -5.11 -0.38
CA ASN A 137 13.82 -5.11 0.90
C ASN A 137 12.60 -4.17 0.92
N SER A 138 12.29 -3.49 -0.18
CA SER A 138 11.10 -2.64 -0.26
C SER A 138 9.83 -3.48 -0.47
N ILE A 139 8.67 -2.85 -0.26
CA ILE A 139 7.38 -3.54 -0.37
C ILE A 139 7.10 -4.03 -1.79
N ILE A 140 7.52 -3.28 -2.83
CA ILE A 140 7.21 -3.63 -4.22
C ILE A 140 7.92 -4.91 -4.66
N PRO A 141 9.27 -5.06 -4.58
CA PRO A 141 9.92 -6.33 -4.87
C PRO A 141 9.46 -7.48 -3.99
N GLN A 142 9.12 -7.23 -2.73
CA GLN A 142 8.59 -8.28 -1.86
C GLN A 142 7.20 -8.76 -2.34
N LEU A 143 6.31 -7.84 -2.74
CA LEU A 143 5.01 -8.19 -3.31
C LEU A 143 5.14 -8.90 -4.66
N LEU A 144 6.10 -8.51 -5.51
CA LEU A 144 6.37 -9.20 -6.77
C LEU A 144 6.87 -10.63 -6.56
N LYS A 145 7.64 -10.89 -5.49
CA LYS A 145 8.10 -12.24 -5.13
C LYS A 145 6.98 -13.13 -4.59
N THR A 146 5.88 -12.54 -4.14
CA THR A 146 4.69 -13.28 -3.75
C THR A 146 3.81 -13.46 -4.99
N GLU A 147 3.02 -14.52 -5.02
CA GLU A 147 2.09 -14.76 -6.14
C GLU A 147 0.87 -13.83 -6.13
N ILE A 148 0.79 -12.91 -5.17
CA ILE A 148 -0.39 -12.04 -5.02
C ILE A 148 -0.63 -11.15 -6.24
N LEU A 149 0.43 -10.61 -6.83
CA LEU A 149 0.33 -9.74 -7.99
C LEU A 149 0.11 -10.50 -9.31
N ASN A 150 0.32 -11.83 -9.33
CA ASN A 150 0.05 -12.67 -10.49
C ASN A 150 -1.45 -12.97 -10.65
N ASN A 151 -2.28 -12.57 -9.69
CA ASN A 151 -3.70 -12.82 -9.74
C ASN A 151 -4.39 -11.88 -10.74
N LYS A 152 -5.01 -12.46 -11.78
CA LYS A 152 -5.74 -11.71 -12.83
C LYS A 152 -6.89 -10.82 -12.32
N ASN A 153 -7.36 -11.07 -11.09
CA ASN A 153 -8.42 -10.26 -10.47
C ASN A 153 -7.90 -9.08 -9.67
N ILE A 154 -6.58 -8.85 -9.69
CA ILE A 154 -5.93 -7.74 -8.98
C ILE A 154 -5.35 -6.78 -10.00
N SER A 155 -5.73 -5.52 -9.90
CA SER A 155 -5.17 -4.44 -10.70
C SER A 155 -4.90 -3.21 -9.82
N PHE A 156 -3.69 -2.66 -9.95
CA PHE A 156 -3.31 -1.41 -9.28
C PHE A 156 -2.86 -0.38 -10.30
N ASN A 157 -3.39 0.82 -10.21
CA ASN A 157 -2.87 1.98 -10.91
C ASN A 157 -2.23 2.92 -9.89
N LEU A 158 -1.04 3.40 -10.21
CA LEU A 158 -0.28 4.33 -9.39
C LEU A 158 0.19 5.50 -10.26
N ASN A 159 -0.17 6.72 -9.87
CA ASN A 159 0.30 7.94 -10.51
C ASN A 159 0.95 8.82 -9.45
N LEU A 160 2.24 9.05 -9.56
CA LEU A 160 3.00 9.89 -8.64
C LEU A 160 3.64 11.06 -9.37
N ASN A 161 3.40 12.26 -8.86
CA ASN A 161 4.10 13.47 -9.28
C ASN A 161 5.19 13.79 -8.26
N ALA A 162 6.41 13.98 -8.73
CA ALA A 162 7.52 14.41 -7.89
C ALA A 162 8.28 15.56 -8.55
N LYS A 163 8.74 16.53 -7.73
CA LYS A 163 9.51 17.64 -8.26
C LYS A 163 10.91 17.19 -8.69
N LYS A 164 11.52 16.25 -7.95
CA LYS A 164 12.87 15.72 -8.21
C LYS A 164 13.03 14.29 -7.67
N ILE A 165 14.11 13.64 -8.10
CA ILE A 165 14.56 12.36 -7.55
C ILE A 165 15.58 12.61 -6.45
N LEU A 166 15.42 11.96 -5.31
CA LEU A 166 16.37 12.03 -4.21
C LEU A 166 17.75 11.55 -4.66
N ASN A 167 18.80 12.33 -4.35
CA ASN A 167 20.17 12.14 -4.77
C ASN A 167 20.46 12.33 -6.27
N TYR A 168 19.47 12.67 -7.09
CA TYR A 168 19.60 12.89 -8.52
C TYR A 168 18.91 14.19 -8.94
N SER A 169 19.41 15.32 -8.45
CA SER A 169 18.81 16.65 -8.63
C SER A 169 18.68 17.11 -10.09
N ASN A 170 19.34 16.42 -11.01
CA ASN A 170 19.21 16.71 -12.44
C ASN A 170 17.88 16.20 -13.03
N PHE A 171 17.23 15.24 -12.38
CA PHE A 171 15.92 14.72 -12.80
C PHE A 171 14.83 15.47 -12.04
N VAL A 172 14.01 16.18 -12.79
CA VAL A 172 12.96 17.05 -12.26
C VAL A 172 11.61 16.80 -12.95
N ASN A 173 10.53 17.25 -12.31
CA ASN A 173 9.17 17.16 -12.85
C ASN A 173 8.81 15.74 -13.29
N ILE A 174 8.97 14.79 -12.37
CA ILE A 174 8.72 13.37 -12.61
C ILE A 174 7.22 13.11 -12.54
N LEU A 175 6.65 12.52 -13.56
CA LEU A 175 5.34 11.91 -13.59
C LEU A 175 5.54 10.39 -13.71
N LEU A 176 5.52 9.69 -12.59
CA LEU A 176 5.55 8.24 -12.58
C LEU A 176 4.13 7.73 -12.81
N SER A 177 3.90 7.05 -13.93
CA SER A 177 2.69 6.31 -14.23
C SER A 177 2.99 4.82 -14.13
N SER A 178 2.19 4.08 -13.38
CA SER A 178 2.40 2.64 -13.24
C SER A 178 1.08 1.89 -13.15
N LYS A 179 1.01 0.77 -13.87
CA LYS A 179 -0.08 -0.20 -13.78
C LYS A 179 0.50 -1.55 -13.39
N ILE A 180 0.01 -2.12 -12.31
CA ILE A 180 0.44 -3.44 -11.83
C ILE A 180 -0.68 -4.42 -12.12
N GLN A 181 -0.40 -5.42 -12.94
CA GLN A 181 -1.35 -6.46 -13.33
C GLN A 181 -0.60 -7.73 -13.75
N GLU A 182 -1.11 -8.90 -13.35
CA GLU A 182 -0.58 -10.21 -13.74
C GLU A 182 0.93 -10.39 -13.47
N GLY A 183 1.44 -9.82 -12.37
CA GLY A 183 2.85 -9.92 -11.98
C GLY A 183 3.80 -8.97 -12.71
N LEU A 184 3.27 -8.14 -13.60
CA LEU A 184 4.03 -7.14 -14.34
C LEU A 184 3.73 -5.75 -13.81
N ILE A 185 4.74 -4.89 -13.76
CA ILE A 185 4.59 -3.46 -13.52
C ILE A 185 4.87 -2.76 -14.84
N ASP A 186 3.80 -2.33 -15.49
CA ASP A 186 3.85 -1.46 -16.66
C ASP A 186 4.11 -0.04 -16.19
N ILE A 187 5.13 0.61 -16.72
CA ILE A 187 5.53 2.00 -16.40
C ILE A 187 5.45 2.93 -17.62
N ASP A 188 4.70 2.53 -18.62
CA ASP A 188 4.46 3.34 -19.80
C ASP A 188 3.83 4.70 -19.44
N GLY A 189 4.27 5.72 -20.19
CA GLY A 189 3.84 7.08 -19.95
C GLY A 189 4.50 7.75 -18.74
N THR A 190 5.48 7.10 -18.09
CA THR A 190 6.35 7.77 -17.11
C THR A 190 7.19 8.82 -17.83
N GLU A 191 7.15 10.05 -17.31
CA GLU A 191 7.84 11.21 -17.90
C GLU A 191 8.75 11.87 -16.86
N PHE A 192 9.87 12.40 -17.32
CA PHE A 192 10.79 13.19 -16.49
C PHE A 192 11.67 14.10 -17.34
N TYR A 193 12.17 15.17 -16.73
CA TYR A 193 13.04 16.13 -17.37
C TYR A 193 14.46 16.03 -16.84
N TRP A 194 15.45 16.15 -17.73
CA TRP A 194 16.85 16.33 -17.38
C TRP A 194 17.19 17.81 -17.41
N LYS A 195 17.47 18.40 -16.24
CA LYS A 195 17.85 19.83 -16.09
C LYS A 195 16.90 20.82 -16.80
N ASN A 196 15.64 20.49 -16.94
CA ASN A 196 14.64 21.24 -17.71
C ASN A 196 14.95 21.40 -19.23
N ASN A 197 15.94 20.70 -19.76
CA ASN A 197 16.40 20.86 -21.16
C ASN A 197 15.96 19.69 -22.05
N ALA A 198 15.83 18.50 -21.52
CA ALA A 198 15.39 17.32 -22.25
C ALA A 198 14.22 16.65 -21.51
N ASN A 199 13.19 16.31 -22.27
CA ASN A 199 12.08 15.50 -21.79
C ASN A 199 12.28 14.05 -22.23
N PHE A 200 12.12 13.13 -21.27
CA PHE A 200 12.14 11.70 -21.50
C PHE A 200 10.77 11.12 -21.19
N LYS A 201 10.32 10.24 -22.04
CA LYS A 201 9.07 9.49 -21.84
C LYS A 201 9.34 8.03 -22.11
N LEU A 202 8.95 7.17 -21.19
CA LEU A 202 9.10 5.73 -21.32
C LEU A 202 7.95 5.16 -22.17
N PHE A 203 8.28 4.23 -23.04
CA PHE A 203 7.35 3.47 -23.87
C PHE A 203 7.73 1.99 -23.84
N ASP A 204 6.73 1.12 -23.94
CA ASP A 204 6.92 -0.34 -23.92
C ASP A 204 7.83 -0.78 -22.75
N SER A 205 7.60 -0.18 -21.58
CA SER A 205 8.52 -0.30 -20.45
C SER A 205 7.89 -1.08 -19.30
N LEU A 206 8.58 -2.15 -18.88
CA LEU A 206 8.08 -3.09 -17.88
C LEU A 206 9.11 -3.31 -16.78
N ILE A 207 8.61 -3.52 -15.57
CA ILE A 207 9.38 -4.05 -14.43
C ILE A 207 8.79 -5.39 -14.04
N TYR A 208 9.62 -6.43 -13.93
CA TYR A 208 9.20 -7.78 -13.56
C TYR A 208 10.32 -8.54 -12.84
N ILE A 209 10.01 -9.70 -12.28
CA ILE A 209 11.00 -10.60 -11.70
C ILE A 209 11.31 -11.72 -12.68
N LYS A 210 12.60 -11.93 -12.93
CA LYS A 210 13.14 -13.07 -13.68
C LYS A 210 14.31 -13.67 -12.90
N ASP A 211 14.28 -14.97 -12.66
CA ASP A 211 15.30 -15.72 -11.94
C ASP A 211 15.64 -15.12 -10.54
N GLY A 212 14.64 -14.51 -9.89
CA GLY A 212 14.78 -13.87 -8.58
C GLY A 212 15.32 -12.44 -8.59
N GLU A 213 15.67 -11.91 -9.77
CA GLU A 213 16.15 -10.55 -9.97
C GLU A 213 15.06 -9.63 -10.51
N LEU A 214 15.13 -8.36 -10.13
CA LEU A 214 14.25 -7.32 -10.65
C LEU A 214 14.82 -6.82 -11.97
N ILE A 215 14.06 -7.00 -13.05
CA ILE A 215 14.42 -6.58 -14.40
C ILE A 215 13.63 -5.33 -14.75
N LEU A 216 14.31 -4.32 -15.28
CA LEU A 216 13.74 -3.18 -15.98
C LEU A 216 14.01 -3.36 -17.48
N ASP A 217 12.94 -3.53 -18.24
CA ASP A 217 12.97 -3.60 -19.70
C ASP A 217 12.31 -2.33 -20.23
N THR A 218 13.03 -1.53 -21.04
CA THR A 218 12.56 -0.21 -21.46
C THR A 218 13.09 0.16 -22.86
N ASN A 219 12.25 0.86 -23.59
CA ASN A 219 12.55 1.55 -24.83
C ASN A 219 12.44 3.07 -24.65
#